data_296558cbb7a10c99e062b2323b740fd6
#
_entry.id   296558cbb7a10c99e062b2323b740fd6
#
_cell.length_a   1.000
_cell.length_b   1.000
_cell.length_c   1.000
_cell.angle_alpha   90.00
_cell.angle_beta   90.00
_cell.angle_gamma   90.00
#
_symmetry.space_group_name_H-M   'P 1'
#
loop_
_entity.id
_entity.type
_entity.pdbx_description
1 polymer ?
#
loop_
_entity_poly.entity_id
_entity_poly.type
_entity_poly.pdbx_seq_one_letter_code
_entity_poly.pdbx_strand_id
1 'polypeptide(L)'
;DMEYYRMLTQSNLLNNFVVRLINIYYDKLFDSLHEKFPDYDRNEIDLYLLYISSGTKTVLMGWLNGDIKGTPSDISSKLSKLINCSRNYLE
;
A
#
# COMPACT_ATOMS: atom_id res chain seq x y z
N ASP A 1 -16.89 1.22 12.12
CA ASP A 1 -16.58 0.93 13.51
C ASP A 1 -15.25 0.23 13.62
N MET A 2 -14.32 0.84 14.36
CA MET A 2 -12.96 0.33 14.50
C MET A 2 -12.89 -1.02 15.23
N GLU A 3 -13.80 -1.25 16.16
CA GLU A 3 -13.85 -2.50 16.89
C GLU A 3 -14.22 -3.67 15.97
N TYR A 4 -15.16 -3.44 15.07
CA TYR A 4 -15.53 -4.43 14.06
C TYR A 4 -14.34 -4.75 13.14
N TYR A 5 -13.63 -3.72 12.70
CA TYR A 5 -12.45 -3.91 11.84
C TYR A 5 -11.34 -4.67 12.56
N ARG A 6 -11.16 -4.44 13.87
CA ARG A 6 -10.20 -5.21 14.65
C ARG A 6 -10.54 -6.70 14.68
N MET A 7 -11.81 -7.02 14.80
CA MET A 7 -12.26 -8.41 14.78
C MET A 7 -11.93 -9.07 13.44
N LEU A 8 -12.19 -8.37 12.33
CA LEU A 8 -11.86 -8.87 11.01
C LEU A 8 -10.36 -9.08 10.83
N THR A 9 -9.56 -8.18 11.36
CA THR A 9 -8.10 -8.31 11.32
C THR A 9 -7.65 -9.56 12.03
N GLN A 10 -8.20 -9.84 13.19
CA GLN A 10 -7.86 -11.02 13.98
C GLN A 10 -8.31 -12.33 13.31
N SER A 11 -9.34 -12.28 12.44
CA SER A 11 -9.85 -13.46 11.76
C SER A 11 -9.09 -13.81 10.49
N ASN A 12 -8.07 -13.04 10.12
CA ASN A 12 -7.30 -13.16 8.88
C ASN A 12 -8.09 -12.85 7.60
N LEU A 13 -9.40 -12.68 7.70
CA LEU A 13 -10.24 -12.36 6.54
C LEU A 13 -9.84 -11.01 5.94
N LEU A 14 -9.73 -10.00 6.81
CA LEU A 14 -9.36 -8.67 6.36
C LEU A 14 -7.92 -8.65 5.87
N ASN A 15 -7.02 -9.39 6.52
CA ASN A 15 -5.64 -9.48 6.08
C ASN A 15 -5.56 -10.04 4.65
N ASN A 16 -6.29 -11.11 4.37
CA ASN A 16 -6.33 -11.71 3.04
C ASN A 16 -6.90 -10.74 2.00
N PHE A 17 -7.93 -9.98 2.38
CA PHE A 17 -8.54 -8.97 1.52
C PHE A 17 -7.54 -7.86 1.18
N VAL A 18 -6.82 -7.36 2.18
CA VAL A 18 -5.81 -6.31 1.99
C VAL A 18 -4.68 -6.80 1.08
N VAL A 19 -4.19 -8.01 1.31
CA VAL A 19 -3.14 -8.61 0.48
C VAL A 19 -3.61 -8.73 -0.98
N ARG A 20 -4.85 -9.17 -1.18
CA ARG A 20 -5.41 -9.30 -2.52
C ARG A 20 -5.51 -7.97 -3.24
N LEU A 21 -5.98 -6.93 -2.53
CA LEU A 21 -6.05 -5.59 -3.10
C LEU A 21 -4.66 -5.07 -3.50
N ILE A 22 -3.69 -5.27 -2.62
CA ILE A 22 -2.32 -4.82 -2.89
C ILE A 22 -1.76 -5.52 -4.12
N ASN A 23 -2.02 -6.82 -4.26
CA ASN A 23 -1.54 -7.57 -5.41
C ASN A 23 -2.16 -7.08 -6.72
N ILE A 24 -3.46 -6.75 -6.70
CA ILE A 24 -4.14 -6.19 -7.88
C ILE A 24 -3.52 -4.84 -8.26
N TYR A 25 -3.30 -3.97 -7.27
CA TYR A 25 -2.69 -2.67 -7.51
C TYR A 25 -1.23 -2.79 -7.91
N TYR A 26 -0.52 -3.78 -7.37
CA TYR A 26 0.87 -4.03 -7.71
C TYR A 26 1.03 -4.26 -9.22
N ASP A 27 0.22 -5.14 -9.78
CA ASP A 27 0.31 -5.46 -11.22
C ASP A 27 0.04 -4.21 -12.07
N LYS A 28 -1.00 -3.45 -11.72
CA LYS A 28 -1.34 -2.23 -12.45
C LYS A 28 -0.25 -1.18 -12.34
N LEU A 29 0.30 -1.00 -11.15
CA LEU A 29 1.36 -0.04 -10.91
C LEU A 29 2.64 -0.44 -11.63
N PHE A 30 2.95 -1.74 -11.65
CA PHE A 30 4.12 -2.24 -12.35
C PHE A 30 4.06 -1.88 -13.83
N ASP A 31 2.92 -2.18 -14.47
CA ASP A 31 2.75 -1.88 -15.89
C ASP A 31 2.84 -0.39 -16.16
N SER A 32 2.18 0.42 -15.34
CA SER A 32 2.17 1.87 -15.46
C SER A 32 3.57 2.47 -15.28
N LEU A 33 4.30 2.01 -14.28
CA LEU A 33 5.65 2.52 -14.00
C LEU A 33 6.65 2.08 -15.06
N HIS A 34 6.53 0.86 -15.55
CA HIS A 34 7.41 0.37 -16.60
C HIS A 34 7.20 1.16 -17.90
N GLU A 35 5.97 1.52 -18.19
CA GLU A 35 5.63 2.36 -19.35
C GLU A 35 6.16 3.79 -19.18
N LYS A 36 6.03 4.35 -17.98
CA LYS A 36 6.48 5.72 -17.68
C LYS A 36 8.00 5.83 -17.57
N PHE A 37 8.64 4.80 -17.06
CA PHE A 37 10.10 4.78 -16.84
C PHE A 37 10.71 3.58 -17.59
N PRO A 38 10.69 3.61 -18.93
CA PRO A 38 11.13 2.46 -19.72
C PRO A 38 12.62 2.14 -19.61
N ASP A 39 13.42 3.12 -19.19
CA ASP A 39 14.88 2.96 -19.05
C ASP A 39 15.27 2.35 -17.72
N TYR A 40 14.32 2.20 -16.80
CA TYR A 40 14.61 1.58 -15.51
C TYR A 40 14.61 0.06 -15.63
N ASP A 41 15.59 -0.56 -14.97
CA ASP A 41 15.63 -1.99 -14.84
C ASP A 41 14.38 -2.48 -14.10
N ARG A 42 13.91 -3.65 -14.50
CA ARG A 42 12.77 -4.30 -13.86
C ARG A 42 13.00 -4.45 -12.36
N ASN A 43 14.21 -4.78 -11.94
CA ASN A 43 14.54 -4.92 -10.52
C ASN A 43 14.34 -3.63 -9.74
N GLU A 44 14.62 -2.48 -10.33
CA GLU A 44 14.41 -1.19 -9.67
C GLU A 44 12.93 -0.91 -9.44
N ILE A 45 12.10 -1.21 -10.44
CA ILE A 45 10.66 -1.04 -10.33
C ILE A 45 10.11 -2.01 -9.30
N ASP A 46 10.55 -3.27 -9.32
CA ASP A 46 10.13 -4.28 -8.34
C ASP A 46 10.49 -3.86 -6.91
N LEU A 47 11.69 -3.35 -6.71
CA LEU A 47 12.13 -2.87 -5.41
C LEU A 47 11.21 -1.76 -4.90
N TYR A 48 10.93 -0.79 -5.74
CA TYR A 48 10.04 0.31 -5.38
C TYR A 48 8.64 -0.19 -5.02
N LEU A 49 8.08 -1.08 -5.85
CA LEU A 49 6.72 -1.59 -5.63
C LEU A 49 6.64 -2.46 -4.37
N LEU A 50 7.64 -3.27 -4.10
CA LEU A 50 7.68 -4.07 -2.87
C LEU A 50 7.72 -3.18 -1.64
N TYR A 51 8.53 -2.13 -1.69
CA TYR A 51 8.62 -1.17 -0.60
C TYR A 51 7.28 -0.49 -0.36
N ILE A 52 6.64 0.02 -1.42
CA ILE A 52 5.37 0.73 -1.32
C ILE A 52 4.24 -0.20 -0.85
N SER A 53 4.13 -1.39 -1.44
CA SER A 53 3.05 -2.31 -1.10
C SER A 53 3.17 -2.83 0.33
N SER A 54 4.38 -3.17 0.77
CA SER A 54 4.62 -3.65 2.14
C SER A 54 4.36 -2.56 3.17
N GLY A 55 4.82 -1.33 2.89
CA GLY A 55 4.57 -0.19 3.77
C GLY A 55 3.10 0.15 3.86
N THR A 56 2.41 0.17 2.73
CA THR A 56 0.97 0.44 2.70
C THR A 56 0.20 -0.60 3.50
N LYS A 57 0.51 -1.88 3.30
CA LYS A 57 -0.13 -2.96 4.05
C LYS A 57 0.07 -2.77 5.56
N THR A 58 1.29 -2.50 5.98
CA THR A 58 1.62 -2.34 7.39
C THR A 58 0.89 -1.16 8.01
N VAL A 59 0.81 -0.04 7.29
CA VAL A 59 0.08 1.14 7.76
C VAL A 59 -1.40 0.85 7.89
N LEU A 60 -2.00 0.22 6.90
CA LEU A 60 -3.43 -0.11 6.94
C LEU A 60 -3.75 -1.06 8.09
N MET A 61 -2.93 -2.08 8.29
CA MET A 61 -3.14 -3.02 9.39
C MET A 61 -2.97 -2.33 10.75
N GLY A 62 -1.98 -1.44 10.88
CA GLY A 62 -1.78 -0.66 12.10
C GLY A 62 -2.97 0.25 12.39
N TRP A 63 -3.52 0.88 11.35
CA TRP A 63 -4.70 1.71 11.50
C TRP A 63 -5.92 0.89 11.96
N LEU A 64 -6.16 -0.25 11.32
CA LEU A 64 -7.28 -1.13 11.65
C LEU A 64 -7.14 -1.70 13.08
N ASN A 65 -5.93 -1.95 13.53
CA ASN A 65 -5.67 -2.43 14.89
C ASN A 65 -5.73 -1.31 15.94
N GLY A 66 -5.82 -0.05 15.50
CA GLY A 66 -5.91 1.09 16.41
C GLY A 66 -4.57 1.64 16.86
N ASP A 67 -3.46 1.16 16.28
CA ASP A 67 -2.13 1.66 16.59
C ASP A 67 -1.87 3.01 15.94
N ILE A 68 -2.53 3.24 14.80
CA ILE A 68 -2.44 4.49 14.05
C ILE A 68 -3.82 5.14 14.07
N LYS A 69 -3.87 6.42 14.42
CA LYS A 69 -5.13 7.16 14.54
C LYS A 69 -5.43 7.94 13.27
N GLY A 70 -6.72 8.11 12.98
CA GLY A 70 -7.19 8.91 11.87
C GLY A 70 -8.46 8.36 11.27
N THR A 71 -9.15 9.20 10.50
CA THR A 71 -10.31 8.78 9.71
C THR A 71 -9.83 8.05 8.45
N PRO A 72 -10.72 7.30 7.78
CA PRO A 72 -10.35 6.69 6.48
C PRO A 72 -9.83 7.73 5.49
N SER A 73 -10.42 8.91 5.46
CA SER A 73 -9.98 10.00 4.58
C SER A 73 -8.57 10.49 4.94
N ASP A 74 -8.29 10.64 6.25
CA ASP A 74 -6.95 11.05 6.71
C ASP A 74 -5.88 10.04 6.29
N ILE A 75 -6.15 8.76 6.53
CA ILE A 75 -5.20 7.69 6.22
C ILE A 75 -4.95 7.61 4.71
N SER A 76 -6.03 7.68 3.92
CA SER A 76 -5.94 7.65 2.46
C SER A 76 -5.09 8.82 1.93
N SER A 77 -5.35 10.03 2.44
CA SER A 77 -4.63 11.22 2.04
C SER A 77 -3.13 11.12 2.38
N LYS A 78 -2.82 10.67 3.58
CA LYS A 78 -1.44 10.54 4.04
C LYS A 78 -0.68 9.46 3.28
N LEU A 79 -1.33 8.33 3.02
CA LEU A 79 -0.71 7.27 2.22
C LEU A 79 -0.42 7.75 0.79
N SER A 80 -1.35 8.49 0.20
CA SER A 80 -1.13 9.05 -1.14
C SER A 80 0.09 9.96 -1.18
N LYS A 81 0.26 10.80 -0.15
CA LYS A 81 1.43 11.67 -0.06
C LYS A 81 2.73 10.88 0.07
N LEU A 82 2.73 9.85 0.91
CA LEU A 82 3.91 9.00 1.10
C LEU A 82 4.29 8.28 -0.19
N ILE A 83 3.30 7.74 -0.90
CA ILE A 83 3.53 7.05 -2.16
C ILE A 83 4.10 8.01 -3.20
N ASN A 84 3.51 9.20 -3.31
CA ASN A 84 3.96 10.21 -4.28
C ASN A 84 5.37 10.71 -3.97
N CYS A 85 5.70 10.92 -2.69
CA CYS A 85 7.05 11.31 -2.28
C CYS A 85 8.07 10.21 -2.62
N SER A 86 7.70 8.97 -2.38
CA SER A 86 8.59 7.83 -2.66
C SER A 86 8.87 7.66 -4.15
N ARG A 87 7.95 8.13 -5.00
CA ARG A 87 8.13 8.06 -6.46
C ARG A 87 9.36 8.83 -6.94
N ASN A 88 9.81 9.83 -6.17
CA ASN A 88 11.00 10.58 -6.50
C ASN A 88 12.24 9.68 -6.65
N TYR A 89 12.23 8.52 -6.02
CA TYR A 89 13.29 7.53 -6.19
C TYR A 89 13.45 7.11 -7.65
N LEU A 90 12.34 7.04 -8.38
CA LEU A 90 12.33 6.66 -9.80
C LEU A 90 12.54 7.85 -10.75
N GLU A 91 12.44 9.05 -10.25
CA GLU A 91 12.61 10.26 -11.03
C GLU A 91 14.05 10.74 -10.94
#